data_c43e95a470260c8a03ed56bb5b3dad14
#
_entry.id   c43e95a470260c8a03ed56bb5b3dad14
#
_cell.length_a   1.000
_cell.length_b   1.000
_cell.length_c   1.000
_cell.angle_alpha   90.00
_cell.angle_beta   90.00
_cell.angle_gamma   90.00
#
_symmetry.space_group_name_H-M   'P 1'
#
loop_
_entity.id
_entity.type
_entity.pdbx_description
1 polymer ?
#
loop_
_entity_poly.entity_id
_entity_poly.type
_entity_poly.pdbx_seq_one_letter_code
_entity_poly.pdbx_strand_id
1 'polypeptide(L)'
;ATLGWTPGYGRVAVVATLVYFWLPYMVLPVYAGLDRMPVSLLDASGDLGARPWHTFRSVVLPLLKPALAAGSIFTFSLTLGDYIVPQLVNNGKEKFLFGTLINSTLGAPNQPLAAAYTVWPLLIVVGYLVAMKRMGAFENL
;
A
#
# COMPACT_ATOMS: atom_id res chain seq x y z
N ALA A 1 17.04 -24.37 21.80
CA ALA A 1 15.80 -23.95 21.19
C ALA A 1 15.94 -22.49 20.79
N THR A 2 16.57 -22.22 19.68
CA THR A 2 16.61 -20.88 19.09
C THR A 2 15.24 -20.64 18.47
N LEU A 3 14.45 -19.75 19.08
CA LEU A 3 13.30 -19.13 18.42
C LEU A 3 13.79 -18.67 17.04
N GLY A 4 13.22 -19.21 15.96
CA GLY A 4 13.57 -18.91 14.57
C GLY A 4 13.26 -17.47 14.13
N TRP A 5 13.45 -16.52 15.03
CA TRP A 5 13.25 -15.10 14.84
C TRP A 5 14.62 -14.45 14.61
N THR A 6 15.02 -14.42 13.35
CA THR A 6 16.16 -13.60 12.92
C THR A 6 15.60 -12.27 12.43
N PRO A 7 15.65 -11.19 13.21
CA PRO A 7 15.04 -9.92 12.84
C PRO A 7 15.68 -9.26 11.60
N GLY A 8 16.78 -9.78 11.11
CA GLY A 8 17.47 -9.28 9.92
C GLY A 8 17.09 -9.94 8.60
N TYR A 9 16.40 -11.09 8.60
CA TYR A 9 16.08 -11.85 7.38
C TYR A 9 14.70 -12.52 7.48
N GLY A 10 14.08 -12.75 6.31
CA GLY A 10 12.81 -13.47 6.21
C GLY A 10 11.61 -12.55 5.90
N ARG A 11 10.42 -13.13 5.87
CA ARG A 11 9.18 -12.43 5.47
C ARG A 11 8.90 -11.18 6.32
N VAL A 12 9.12 -11.27 7.62
CA VAL A 12 8.88 -10.13 8.55
C VAL A 12 9.81 -8.97 8.22
N ALA A 13 11.09 -9.25 7.96
CA ALA A 13 12.06 -8.23 7.59
C ALA A 13 11.71 -7.58 6.24
N VAL A 14 11.29 -8.38 5.25
CA VAL A 14 10.84 -7.85 3.96
C VAL A 14 9.64 -6.91 4.13
N VAL A 15 8.62 -7.35 4.88
CA VAL A 15 7.42 -6.53 5.13
C VAL A 15 7.78 -5.25 5.86
N ALA A 16 8.60 -5.32 6.91
CA ALA A 16 9.04 -4.15 7.66
C ALA A 16 9.81 -3.15 6.78
N THR A 17 10.70 -3.65 5.92
CA THR A 17 11.47 -2.83 4.98
C THR A 17 10.55 -2.17 3.95
N LEU A 18 9.60 -2.91 3.37
CA LEU A 18 8.62 -2.37 2.42
C LEU A 18 7.74 -1.30 3.07
N VAL A 19 7.28 -1.54 4.31
CA VAL A 19 6.51 -0.52 5.06
C VAL A 19 7.34 0.74 5.24
N TYR A 20 8.61 0.63 5.62
CA TYR A 20 9.51 1.77 5.77
C TYR A 20 9.70 2.54 4.46
N PHE A 21 9.96 1.85 3.35
CA PHE A 21 10.17 2.48 2.04
C PHE A 21 8.92 3.15 1.48
N TRP A 22 7.75 2.53 1.65
CA TRP A 22 6.50 3.05 1.09
C TRP A 22 5.74 3.99 2.03
N LEU A 23 6.20 4.12 3.29
CA LEU A 23 5.58 5.01 4.27
C LEU A 23 5.47 6.47 3.77
N PRO A 24 6.50 7.11 3.16
CA PRO A 24 6.36 8.46 2.63
C PRO A 24 5.26 8.59 1.56
N TYR A 25 5.11 7.58 0.71
CA TYR A 25 4.09 7.57 -0.35
C TYR A 25 2.67 7.46 0.18
N MET A 26 2.49 6.95 1.39
CA MET A 26 1.20 6.94 2.08
C MET A 26 0.99 8.22 2.89
N VAL A 27 2.03 8.74 3.53
CA VAL A 27 1.95 9.94 4.38
C VAL A 27 1.63 11.19 3.56
N LEU A 28 2.26 11.36 2.39
CA LEU A 28 2.08 12.56 1.56
C LEU A 28 0.62 12.83 1.15
N PRO A 29 -0.11 11.87 0.54
CA PRO A 29 -1.51 12.12 0.19
C PRO A 29 -2.41 12.29 1.43
N VAL A 30 -2.13 11.59 2.54
CA VAL A 30 -2.86 11.75 3.79
C VAL A 30 -2.65 13.15 4.36
N TYR A 31 -1.41 13.63 4.39
CA TYR A 31 -1.09 14.97 4.82
C TYR A 31 -1.81 16.03 3.97
N ALA A 32 -1.73 15.91 2.64
CA ALA A 32 -2.43 16.80 1.73
C ALA A 32 -3.96 16.76 1.91
N GLY A 33 -4.52 15.60 2.25
CA GLY A 33 -5.94 15.46 2.59
C GLY A 33 -6.32 16.16 3.89
N LEU A 34 -5.46 16.09 4.89
CA LEU A 34 -5.64 16.79 6.18
C LEU A 34 -5.52 18.31 6.00
N ASP A 35 -4.53 18.77 5.24
CA ASP A 35 -4.28 20.20 5.01
C ASP A 35 -5.44 20.90 4.30
N ARG A 36 -6.16 20.18 3.43
CA ARG A 36 -7.35 20.68 2.74
C ARG A 36 -8.63 20.63 3.58
N MET A 37 -8.59 20.06 4.77
CA MET A 37 -9.78 19.89 5.60
C MET A 37 -10.20 21.22 6.23
N PRO A 38 -11.48 21.68 6.05
CA PRO A 38 -11.96 22.89 6.69
C PRO A 38 -11.97 22.73 8.21
N VAL A 39 -11.27 23.60 8.92
CA VAL A 39 -11.23 23.62 10.40
C VAL A 39 -12.64 23.80 10.99
N SER A 40 -13.50 24.54 10.30
CA SER A 40 -14.89 24.77 10.69
C SER A 40 -15.71 23.50 10.91
N LEU A 41 -15.37 22.40 10.20
CA LEU A 41 -16.04 21.11 10.42
C LEU A 41 -15.63 20.45 11.73
N LEU A 42 -14.39 20.66 12.14
CA LEU A 42 -13.89 20.17 13.42
C LEU A 42 -14.49 20.97 14.58
N ASP A 43 -14.56 22.29 14.43
CA ASP A 43 -15.15 23.20 15.40
C ASP A 43 -16.65 22.90 15.57
N ALA A 44 -17.40 22.78 14.46
CA ALA A 44 -18.81 22.43 14.50
C ALA A 44 -19.08 21.07 15.18
N SER A 45 -18.19 20.08 14.96
CA SER A 45 -18.27 18.80 15.65
C SER A 45 -18.06 18.95 17.17
N GLY A 46 -17.11 19.82 17.56
CA GLY A 46 -16.85 20.16 18.96
C GLY A 46 -18.04 20.86 19.63
N ASP A 47 -18.64 21.83 18.96
CA ASP A 47 -19.82 22.58 19.42
C ASP A 47 -21.04 21.68 19.67
N LEU A 48 -21.16 20.61 18.85
CA LEU A 48 -22.16 19.55 19.04
C LEU A 48 -21.81 18.57 20.17
N GLY A 49 -20.71 18.78 20.90
CA GLY A 49 -20.28 17.95 22.02
C GLY A 49 -19.70 16.59 21.61
N ALA A 50 -19.26 16.44 20.37
CA ALA A 50 -18.66 15.20 19.91
C ALA A 50 -17.32 14.94 20.60
N ARG A 51 -17.12 13.71 21.04
CA ARG A 51 -15.82 13.27 21.57
C ARG A 51 -14.79 13.17 20.42
N PRO A 52 -13.48 13.38 20.66
CA PRO A 52 -12.43 13.37 19.62
C PRO A 52 -12.45 12.12 18.73
N TRP A 53 -12.71 10.95 19.30
CA TRP A 53 -12.84 9.69 18.54
C TRP A 53 -14.07 9.68 17.61
N HIS A 54 -15.17 10.28 18.05
CA HIS A 54 -16.36 10.38 17.22
C HIS A 54 -16.12 11.34 16.04
N THR A 55 -15.53 12.51 16.30
CA THR A 55 -15.11 13.47 15.28
C THR A 55 -14.17 12.81 14.26
N PHE A 56 -13.16 12.08 14.75
CA PHE A 56 -12.23 11.37 13.86
C PHE A 56 -12.96 10.39 12.95
N ARG A 57 -13.84 9.55 13.50
CA ARG A 57 -14.51 8.50 12.73
C ARG A 57 -15.61 9.03 11.81
N SER A 58 -16.32 10.09 12.21
CA SER A 58 -17.52 10.58 11.51
C SER A 58 -17.22 11.75 10.58
N VAL A 59 -16.14 12.50 10.81
CA VAL A 59 -15.77 13.69 10.02
C VAL A 59 -14.43 13.47 9.31
N VAL A 60 -13.37 13.23 10.06
CA VAL A 60 -12.00 13.19 9.51
C VAL A 60 -11.80 12.00 8.58
N LEU A 61 -12.13 10.80 9.04
CA LEU A 61 -11.90 9.57 8.28
C LEU A 61 -12.68 9.51 6.95
N PRO A 62 -13.97 9.90 6.87
CA PRO A 62 -14.68 9.97 5.60
C PRO A 62 -14.06 10.96 4.62
N LEU A 63 -13.63 12.14 5.08
CA LEU A 63 -12.98 13.16 4.25
C LEU A 63 -11.59 12.71 3.76
N LEU A 64 -10.90 11.87 4.52
CA LEU A 64 -9.60 11.32 4.14
C LEU A 64 -9.69 10.10 3.20
N LYS A 65 -10.86 9.52 2.98
CA LYS A 65 -11.01 8.34 2.12
C LYS A 65 -10.35 8.48 0.75
N PRO A 66 -10.52 9.59 0.00
CA PRO A 66 -9.87 9.74 -1.30
C PRO A 66 -8.33 9.77 -1.20
N ALA A 67 -7.80 10.44 -0.18
CA ALA A 67 -6.37 10.53 0.08
C ALA A 67 -5.77 9.16 0.47
N LEU A 68 -6.47 8.42 1.35
CA LEU A 68 -6.12 7.04 1.71
C LEU A 68 -6.16 6.11 0.50
N ALA A 69 -7.16 6.27 -0.36
CA ALA A 69 -7.27 5.52 -1.60
C ALA A 69 -6.08 5.79 -2.53
N ALA A 70 -5.76 7.06 -2.77
CA ALA A 70 -4.63 7.44 -3.60
C ALA A 70 -3.30 6.87 -3.08
N GLY A 71 -2.99 7.06 -1.79
CA GLY A 71 -1.80 6.52 -1.16
C GLY A 71 -1.73 5.00 -1.23
N SER A 72 -2.85 4.31 -0.99
CA SER A 72 -2.91 2.86 -1.04
C SER A 72 -2.74 2.29 -2.45
N ILE A 73 -3.23 2.96 -3.49
CA ILE A 73 -3.00 2.57 -4.89
C ILE A 73 -1.50 2.60 -5.21
N PHE A 74 -0.82 3.69 -4.84
CA PHE A 74 0.62 3.81 -5.05
C PHE A 74 1.41 2.73 -4.31
N THR A 75 1.23 2.62 -3.01
CA THR A 75 1.97 1.67 -2.18
C THR A 75 1.72 0.22 -2.58
N PHE A 76 0.47 -0.12 -2.89
CA PHE A 76 0.11 -1.46 -3.35
C PHE A 76 0.73 -1.81 -4.70
N SER A 77 0.64 -0.90 -5.69
CA SER A 77 1.20 -1.13 -7.03
C SER A 77 2.72 -1.26 -7.01
N LEU A 78 3.39 -0.42 -6.23
CA LEU A 78 4.85 -0.47 -6.07
C LEU A 78 5.30 -1.76 -5.37
N THR A 79 4.57 -2.20 -4.33
CA THR A 79 4.87 -3.44 -3.61
C THR A 79 4.72 -4.68 -4.50
N LEU A 80 3.71 -4.72 -5.38
CA LEU A 80 3.53 -5.86 -6.28
C LEU A 80 4.68 -6.05 -7.27
N GLY A 81 5.27 -4.95 -7.74
CA GLY A 81 6.38 -4.97 -8.70
C GLY A 81 7.77 -5.06 -8.04
N ASP A 82 7.86 -4.92 -6.73
CA ASP A 82 9.15 -4.88 -6.05
C ASP A 82 9.80 -6.28 -6.01
N TYR A 83 11.02 -6.36 -6.52
CA TYR A 83 11.87 -7.54 -6.44
C TYR A 83 13.17 -7.26 -5.69
N ILE A 84 13.57 -5.99 -5.56
CA ILE A 84 14.85 -5.58 -4.99
C ILE A 84 14.88 -5.83 -3.49
N VAL A 85 13.87 -5.35 -2.76
CA VAL A 85 13.79 -5.51 -1.30
C VAL A 85 13.74 -6.99 -0.91
N PRO A 86 12.87 -7.84 -1.48
CA PRO A 86 12.88 -9.26 -1.17
C PRO A 86 14.19 -9.96 -1.52
N GLN A 87 14.84 -9.56 -2.60
CA GLN A 87 16.11 -10.15 -3.00
C GLN A 87 17.24 -9.83 -2.02
N LEU A 88 17.30 -8.58 -1.55
CA LEU A 88 18.35 -8.13 -0.61
C LEU A 88 18.11 -8.65 0.81
N VAL A 89 16.87 -8.55 1.30
CA VAL A 89 16.54 -8.84 2.70
C VAL A 89 16.27 -10.32 2.94
N ASN A 90 15.81 -11.06 1.94
CA ASN A 90 15.50 -12.49 2.07
C ASN A 90 16.52 -13.40 1.38
N ASN A 91 17.60 -12.84 0.87
CA ASN A 91 18.67 -13.57 0.18
C ASN A 91 18.15 -14.46 -0.97
N GLY A 92 17.07 -14.04 -1.62
CA GLY A 92 16.43 -14.72 -2.74
C GLY A 92 15.76 -16.08 -2.41
N LYS A 93 15.68 -16.46 -1.12
CA LYS A 93 15.19 -17.77 -0.72
C LYS A 93 13.69 -17.98 -0.88
N GLU A 94 12.89 -16.92 -0.86
CA GLU A 94 11.43 -17.01 -0.99
C GLU A 94 10.91 -16.09 -2.11
N LYS A 95 10.19 -16.68 -3.04
CA LYS A 95 9.57 -15.99 -4.18
C LYS A 95 8.10 -15.70 -3.89
N PHE A 96 7.81 -14.93 -2.85
CA PHE A 96 6.43 -14.66 -2.45
C PHE A 96 5.83 -13.39 -3.07
N LEU A 97 6.65 -12.52 -3.69
CA LEU A 97 6.18 -11.37 -4.45
C LEU A 97 6.26 -11.62 -5.94
N PHE A 98 5.30 -11.07 -6.70
CA PHE A 98 5.29 -11.20 -8.16
C PHE A 98 6.57 -10.64 -8.80
N GLY A 99 7.08 -9.52 -8.30
CA GLY A 99 8.35 -8.96 -8.78
C GLY A 99 9.52 -9.94 -8.70
N THR A 100 9.68 -10.66 -7.58
CA THR A 100 10.73 -11.67 -7.44
C THR A 100 10.52 -12.88 -8.33
N LEU A 101 9.28 -13.32 -8.51
CA LEU A 101 8.93 -14.42 -9.39
C LEU A 101 9.24 -14.08 -10.85
N ILE A 102 8.84 -12.91 -11.32
CA ILE A 102 9.09 -12.43 -12.68
C ILE A 102 10.61 -12.28 -12.90
N ASN A 103 11.31 -11.59 -11.99
CA ASN A 103 12.75 -11.38 -12.10
C ASN A 103 13.54 -12.70 -12.17
N SER A 104 13.13 -13.70 -11.39
CA SER A 104 13.79 -15.02 -11.40
C SER A 104 13.57 -15.83 -12.68
N THR A 105 12.54 -15.49 -13.46
CA THR A 105 12.21 -16.17 -14.73
C THR A 105 12.74 -15.42 -15.96
N LEU A 106 13.09 -14.12 -15.83
CA LEU A 106 13.62 -13.31 -16.94
C LEU A 106 14.97 -13.82 -17.49
N GLY A 107 15.81 -14.44 -16.66
CA GLY A 107 17.12 -14.98 -17.06
C GLY A 107 17.08 -16.45 -17.51
N ALA A 108 15.93 -17.10 -17.50
CA ALA A 108 15.78 -18.50 -17.87
C ALA A 108 15.44 -18.64 -19.36
N PRO A 109 15.66 -19.83 -19.98
CA PRO A 109 15.26 -20.09 -21.36
C PRO A 109 13.74 -19.94 -21.60
N ASN A 110 12.96 -19.75 -20.56
CA ASN A 110 11.50 -19.64 -20.58
C ASN A 110 11.01 -18.18 -20.46
N GLN A 111 11.54 -17.25 -21.23
CA GLN A 111 11.04 -15.86 -21.28
C GLN A 111 9.52 -15.73 -21.47
N PRO A 112 8.83 -16.58 -22.26
CA PRO A 112 7.36 -16.54 -22.34
C PRO A 112 6.65 -16.74 -21.01
N LEU A 113 7.26 -17.52 -20.10
CA LEU A 113 6.69 -17.74 -18.75
C LEU A 113 6.77 -16.48 -17.88
N ALA A 114 7.86 -15.71 -17.96
CA ALA A 114 7.99 -14.43 -17.28
C ALA A 114 6.90 -13.46 -17.75
N ALA A 115 6.65 -13.39 -19.05
CA ALA A 115 5.57 -12.58 -19.61
C ALA A 115 4.19 -13.01 -19.10
N ALA A 116 3.94 -14.32 -18.98
CA ALA A 116 2.68 -14.82 -18.42
C ALA A 116 2.51 -14.43 -16.93
N TYR A 117 3.57 -14.41 -16.15
CA TYR A 117 3.52 -13.98 -14.74
C TYR A 117 3.24 -12.49 -14.58
N THR A 118 3.60 -11.63 -15.55
CA THR A 118 3.32 -10.19 -15.47
C THR A 118 1.84 -9.87 -15.63
N VAL A 119 1.04 -10.75 -16.21
CA VAL A 119 -0.40 -10.56 -16.40
C VAL A 119 -1.13 -10.54 -15.05
N TRP A 120 -0.71 -11.36 -14.08
CA TRP A 120 -1.38 -11.45 -12.78
C TRP A 120 -1.32 -10.16 -11.97
N PRO A 121 -0.15 -9.56 -11.70
CA PRO A 121 -0.11 -8.29 -10.99
C PRO A 121 -0.85 -7.17 -11.73
N LEU A 122 -0.84 -7.17 -13.07
CA LEU A 122 -1.60 -6.22 -13.86
C LEU A 122 -3.11 -6.35 -13.60
N LEU A 123 -3.64 -7.58 -13.67
CA LEU A 123 -5.06 -7.84 -13.39
C LEU A 123 -5.43 -7.47 -11.95
N ILE A 124 -4.57 -7.75 -10.98
CA ILE A 124 -4.78 -7.41 -9.58
C ILE A 124 -4.85 -5.89 -9.40
N VAL A 125 -3.91 -5.13 -10.00
CA VAL A 125 -3.93 -3.66 -9.93
C VAL A 125 -5.16 -3.09 -10.61
N VAL A 126 -5.53 -3.56 -11.79
CA VAL A 126 -6.75 -3.14 -12.49
C VAL A 126 -8.00 -3.44 -11.65
N GLY A 127 -8.10 -4.65 -11.10
CA GLY A 127 -9.20 -5.03 -10.21
C GLY A 127 -9.26 -4.15 -8.96
N TYR A 128 -8.11 -3.83 -8.37
CA TYR A 128 -8.01 -2.94 -7.23
C TYR A 128 -8.48 -1.51 -7.58
N LEU A 129 -8.05 -0.96 -8.73
CA LEU A 129 -8.50 0.37 -9.21
C LEU A 129 -10.01 0.41 -9.44
N VAL A 130 -10.57 -0.64 -10.05
CA VAL A 130 -12.02 -0.75 -10.26
C VAL A 130 -12.77 -0.82 -8.94
N ALA A 131 -12.27 -1.58 -7.97
CA ALA A 131 -12.86 -1.67 -6.63
C ALA A 131 -12.84 -0.30 -5.93
N MET A 132 -11.71 0.41 -5.94
CA MET A 132 -11.57 1.75 -5.37
C MET A 132 -12.49 2.78 -6.05
N LYS A 133 -12.63 2.70 -7.38
CA LYS A 133 -13.60 3.52 -8.12
C LYS A 133 -15.04 3.27 -7.66
N ARG A 134 -15.43 2.00 -7.51
CA ARG A 134 -16.78 1.64 -7.04
C ARG A 134 -17.06 2.07 -5.60
N MET A 135 -16.02 2.18 -4.77
CA MET A 135 -16.13 2.66 -3.39
C MET A 135 -16.20 4.20 -3.29
N GLY A 136 -16.28 4.91 -4.42
CA GLY A 136 -16.38 6.38 -4.45
C GLY A 136 -15.07 7.10 -4.12
N ALA A 137 -13.94 6.40 -4.19
CA ALA A 137 -12.64 6.96 -3.83
C ALA A 137 -12.20 8.12 -4.75
N PHE A 138 -12.81 8.23 -5.94
CA PHE A 138 -12.50 9.23 -6.97
C PHE A 138 -13.60 10.28 -7.17
N GLU A 139 -14.71 10.22 -6.43
CA GLU A 139 -15.86 11.13 -6.63
C GLU A 139 -15.60 12.56 -6.15
N ASN A 140 -14.49 12.80 -5.42
CA ASN A 140 -14.13 14.11 -4.86
C ASN A 140 -12.70 14.55 -5.23
N LEU A 141 -12.18 14.10 -6.37
CA LEU A 141 -10.88 14.55 -6.89
C LEU A 141 -11.01 15.71 -7.87
#